data_3575cf78bbb36a855452cded466abd42
#
_entry.id   3575cf78bbb36a855452cded466abd42
#
_cell.length_a   1.000
_cell.length_b   1.000
_cell.length_c   1.000
_cell.angle_alpha   90.00
_cell.angle_beta   90.00
_cell.angle_gamma   90.00
#
_symmetry.space_group_name_H-M   'P 1'
#
loop_
_entity.id
_entity.type
_entity.pdbx_description
1 polymer ?
#
loop_
_entity_poly.entity_id
_entity_poly.type
_entity_poly.pdbx_seq_one_letter_code
_entity_poly.pdbx_strand_id
1 'polypeptide(L)'
;MTGYILVFISAILVNNIVFAQFLGICPFLGVSNKVSTSVGMGAAVLFVMTLATTVTWLLYNLVLIPLNIGFMQTVAYILVIAALVQMVEIILKKVSQPLYQALGVFLPLITTNCAVLGVAILVTQKNYNLLQSVVYTIATALGFFLALVIFAGIREHLELYEIPEAMKGAPIALVTAGLLSLAFMGFTGLISVPW
;
A
#
# COMPACT_ATOMS: atom_id res chain seq x y z
N MET A 1 -20.64 2.05 15.43
CA MET A 1 -20.35 0.97 14.48
C MET A 1 -20.51 1.40 13.03
N THR A 2 -21.54 2.13 12.65
CA THR A 2 -21.71 2.67 11.29
C THR A 2 -20.53 3.51 10.78
N GLY A 3 -19.88 4.29 11.64
CA GLY A 3 -18.73 5.10 11.26
C GLY A 3 -17.51 4.29 10.80
N TYR A 4 -17.20 3.16 11.44
CA TYR A 4 -16.06 2.32 11.05
C TYR A 4 -16.28 1.60 9.72
N ILE A 5 -17.53 1.18 9.44
CA ILE A 5 -17.88 0.55 8.16
C ILE A 5 -17.78 1.56 7.03
N LEU A 6 -18.23 2.79 7.23
CA LEU A 6 -18.10 3.87 6.26
C LEU A 6 -16.64 4.21 5.97
N VAL A 7 -15.80 4.31 6.99
CA VAL A 7 -14.36 4.52 6.83
C VAL A 7 -13.71 3.37 6.06
N PHE A 8 -14.13 2.13 6.35
CA PHE A 8 -13.61 0.94 5.69
C PHE A 8 -13.95 0.92 4.20
N ILE A 9 -15.21 1.14 3.84
CA ILE A 9 -15.66 1.18 2.44
C ILE A 9 -15.04 2.38 1.70
N SER A 10 -15.00 3.53 2.35
CA SER A 10 -14.39 4.73 1.77
C SER A 10 -12.89 4.55 1.50
N ALA A 11 -12.14 3.93 2.41
CA ALA A 11 -10.70 3.68 2.23
C ALA A 11 -10.40 2.68 1.11
N ILE A 12 -11.29 1.71 0.87
CA ILE A 12 -11.10 0.70 -0.19
C ILE A 12 -11.47 1.24 -1.56
N LEU A 13 -12.61 1.90 -1.70
CA LEU A 13 -13.18 2.26 -3.00
C LEU A 13 -12.97 3.72 -3.37
N VAL A 14 -13.25 4.66 -2.45
CA VAL A 14 -13.25 6.09 -2.75
C VAL A 14 -11.85 6.70 -2.63
N ASN A 15 -11.21 6.47 -1.47
CA ASN A 15 -9.86 6.96 -1.18
C ASN A 15 -8.83 5.86 -1.30
N ASN A 16 -8.89 5.09 -2.39
CA ASN A 16 -7.87 4.07 -2.65
C ASN A 16 -6.50 4.72 -2.75
N ILE A 17 -5.56 4.25 -1.93
CA ILE A 17 -4.24 4.87 -1.80
C ILE A 17 -3.46 4.88 -3.12
N VAL A 18 -3.69 3.90 -4.01
CA VAL A 18 -3.04 3.81 -5.32
C VAL A 18 -3.67 4.79 -6.31
N PHE A 19 -4.98 4.75 -6.46
CA PHE A 19 -5.68 5.49 -7.52
C PHE A 19 -6.02 6.93 -7.15
N ALA A 20 -6.27 7.23 -5.87
CA ALA A 20 -6.59 8.58 -5.43
C ALA A 20 -5.36 9.38 -4.98
N GLN A 21 -4.39 8.72 -4.34
CA GLN A 21 -3.21 9.41 -3.79
C GLN A 21 -1.92 9.11 -4.56
N PHE A 22 -1.95 8.22 -5.54
CA PHE A 22 -0.80 7.79 -6.35
C PHE A 22 0.37 7.26 -5.52
N LEU A 23 0.08 6.66 -4.36
CA LEU A 23 1.08 6.05 -3.48
C LEU A 23 1.19 4.55 -3.74
N GLY A 24 2.41 4.02 -3.70
CA GLY A 24 2.67 2.60 -3.94
C GLY A 24 2.73 2.21 -5.42
N ILE A 25 3.03 3.16 -6.31
CA ILE A 25 3.13 2.91 -7.75
C ILE A 25 4.28 1.97 -8.10
N CYS A 26 5.40 2.01 -7.35
CA CYS A 26 6.57 1.17 -7.61
C CYS A 26 6.23 -0.33 -7.57
N PRO A 27 5.65 -0.88 -6.49
CA PRO A 27 5.20 -2.27 -6.48
C PRO A 27 4.00 -2.51 -7.42
N PHE A 28 3.13 -1.52 -7.58
CA PHE A 28 1.98 -1.60 -8.46
C PHE A 28 2.37 -1.86 -9.93
N LEU A 29 3.36 -1.16 -10.45
CA LEU A 29 3.86 -1.36 -11.81
C LEU A 29 4.87 -2.52 -11.92
N GLY A 30 5.70 -2.71 -10.90
CA GLY A 30 6.81 -3.68 -10.94
C GLY A 30 6.39 -5.13 -10.77
N VAL A 31 5.35 -5.40 -9.96
CA VAL A 31 4.99 -6.78 -9.55
C VAL A 31 3.71 -7.28 -10.23
N SER A 32 2.96 -6.42 -10.88
CA SER A 32 1.63 -6.73 -11.45
C SER A 32 1.64 -7.48 -12.78
N ASN A 33 2.73 -8.18 -13.13
CA ASN A 33 2.81 -8.97 -14.36
C ASN A 33 2.00 -10.27 -14.29
N LYS A 34 1.84 -10.84 -13.10
CA LYS A 34 1.08 -12.09 -12.86
C LYS A 34 0.20 -11.93 -11.62
N VAL A 35 -1.03 -12.43 -11.70
CA VAL A 35 -1.99 -12.38 -10.59
C VAL A 35 -1.46 -13.11 -9.36
N SER A 36 -0.81 -14.28 -9.52
CA SER A 36 -0.27 -15.04 -8.39
C SER A 36 0.79 -14.28 -7.60
N THR A 37 1.69 -13.58 -8.30
CA THR A 37 2.74 -12.75 -7.68
C THR A 37 2.15 -11.53 -6.99
N SER A 38 1.12 -10.93 -7.60
CA SER A 38 0.40 -9.78 -7.07
C SER A 38 -0.35 -10.11 -5.78
N VAL A 39 -0.95 -11.29 -5.69
CA VAL A 39 -1.61 -11.77 -4.46
C VAL A 39 -0.59 -11.93 -3.33
N GLY A 40 0.54 -12.58 -3.60
CA GLY A 40 1.61 -12.72 -2.61
C GLY A 40 2.16 -11.39 -2.11
N MET A 41 2.41 -10.46 -3.05
CA MET A 41 2.88 -9.12 -2.73
C MET A 41 1.85 -8.31 -1.94
N GLY A 42 0.59 -8.37 -2.32
CA GLY A 42 -0.48 -7.66 -1.61
C GLY A 42 -0.67 -8.14 -0.18
N ALA A 43 -0.60 -9.46 0.06
CA ALA A 43 -0.65 -10.03 1.40
C ALA A 43 0.57 -9.61 2.25
N ALA A 44 1.77 -9.59 1.67
CA ALA A 44 2.98 -9.13 2.35
C ALA A 44 2.90 -7.64 2.71
N VAL A 45 2.41 -6.80 1.79
CA VAL A 45 2.22 -5.36 2.04
C VAL A 45 1.19 -5.13 3.13
N LEU A 46 0.08 -5.88 3.15
CA LEU A 46 -0.94 -5.79 4.21
C LEU A 46 -0.33 -6.06 5.59
N PHE A 47 0.45 -7.12 5.71
CA PHE A 47 1.11 -7.49 6.97
C PHE A 47 2.12 -6.41 7.40
N VAL A 48 3.02 -6.01 6.50
CA VAL A 48 4.06 -5.01 6.78
C VAL A 48 3.44 -3.65 7.11
N MET A 49 2.42 -3.22 6.36
CA MET A 49 1.76 -1.94 6.56
C MET A 49 1.10 -1.86 7.94
N THR A 50 0.44 -2.94 8.37
CA THR A 50 -0.20 -3.01 9.70
C THR A 50 0.83 -2.97 10.83
N LEU A 51 1.92 -3.73 10.71
CA LEU A 51 3.02 -3.69 11.66
C LEU A 51 3.69 -2.32 11.72
N ALA A 52 4.04 -1.77 10.56
CA ALA A 52 4.69 -0.47 10.45
C ALA A 52 3.86 0.64 11.08
N THR A 53 2.57 0.71 10.78
CA THR A 53 1.68 1.73 11.34
C THR A 53 1.56 1.60 12.86
N THR A 54 1.47 0.38 13.38
CA THR A 54 1.39 0.16 14.83
C THR A 54 2.65 0.65 15.54
N VAL A 55 3.83 0.30 15.01
CA VAL A 55 5.11 0.69 15.62
C VAL A 55 5.38 2.18 15.47
N THR A 56 5.08 2.76 14.29
CA THR A 56 5.26 4.20 14.07
C THR A 56 4.30 5.04 14.91
N TRP A 57 3.06 4.58 15.14
CA TRP A 57 2.12 5.22 16.05
C TRP A 57 2.64 5.22 17.50
N LEU A 58 3.17 4.07 17.95
CA LEU A 58 3.80 3.96 19.27
C LEU A 58 5.01 4.91 19.41
N LEU A 59 5.89 4.91 18.40
CA LEU A 59 7.05 5.80 18.35
C LEU A 59 6.64 7.28 18.41
N TYR A 60 5.59 7.65 17.68
CA TYR A 60 5.11 9.02 17.67
C TYR A 60 4.65 9.46 19.05
N ASN A 61 3.80 8.66 19.70
CA ASN A 61 3.22 9.01 20.99
C ASN A 61 4.22 8.91 22.17
N LEU A 62 5.14 7.94 22.14
CA LEU A 62 6.08 7.75 23.24
C LEU A 62 7.37 8.56 23.14
N VAL A 63 7.81 8.87 21.92
CA VAL A 63 9.13 9.47 21.69
C VAL A 63 9.01 10.87 21.08
N LEU A 64 8.28 11.03 19.98
CA LEU A 64 8.26 12.30 19.25
C LEU A 64 7.49 13.40 19.98
N ILE A 65 6.37 13.07 20.61
CA ILE A 65 5.57 14.05 21.36
C ILE A 65 6.34 14.58 22.59
N PRO A 66 6.87 13.75 23.49
CA PRO A 66 7.53 14.26 24.70
C PRO A 66 8.85 14.98 24.41
N LEU A 67 9.55 14.62 23.30
CA LEU A 67 10.79 15.30 22.90
C LEU A 67 10.57 16.57 22.05
N ASN A 68 9.35 16.85 21.62
CA ASN A 68 9.01 18.00 20.77
C ASN A 68 9.77 18.04 19.42
N ILE A 69 10.13 16.86 18.86
CA ILE A 69 10.92 16.72 17.64
C ILE A 69 10.01 16.32 16.45
N GLY A 70 8.85 16.97 16.32
CA GLY A 70 7.87 16.66 15.27
C GLY A 70 8.39 16.85 13.84
N PHE A 71 9.37 17.72 13.62
CA PHE A 71 9.96 17.94 12.29
C PHE A 71 10.77 16.75 11.78
N MET A 72 11.29 15.88 12.65
CA MET A 72 12.02 14.68 12.27
C MET A 72 11.12 13.43 12.06
N GLN A 73 9.80 13.61 12.12
CA GLN A 73 8.83 12.52 12.01
C GLN A 73 9.05 11.63 10.79
N THR A 74 9.22 12.23 9.62
CA THR A 74 9.37 11.49 8.35
C THR A 74 10.66 10.65 8.34
N VAL A 75 11.76 11.22 8.81
CA VAL A 75 13.06 10.53 8.86
C VAL A 75 13.00 9.35 9.84
N ALA A 76 12.42 9.57 11.01
CA ALA A 76 12.24 8.53 12.02
C ALA A 76 11.36 7.38 11.50
N TYR A 77 10.29 7.70 10.77
CA TYR A 77 9.40 6.70 10.19
C TYR A 77 10.09 5.85 9.13
N ILE A 78 10.84 6.49 8.20
CA ILE A 78 11.59 5.76 7.18
C ILE A 78 12.58 4.79 7.82
N LEU A 79 13.32 5.23 8.84
CA LEU A 79 14.32 4.41 9.53
C LEU A 79 13.67 3.21 10.24
N VAL A 80 12.58 3.44 10.95
CA VAL A 80 11.85 2.37 11.66
C VAL A 80 11.21 1.38 10.69
N ILE A 81 10.58 1.87 9.62
CA ILE A 81 9.97 1.00 8.59
C ILE A 81 11.06 0.16 7.92
N ALA A 82 12.19 0.74 7.56
CA ALA A 82 13.31 0.00 6.97
C ALA A 82 13.83 -1.09 7.91
N ALA A 83 14.04 -0.79 9.18
CA ALA A 83 14.49 -1.76 10.18
C ALA A 83 13.48 -2.91 10.38
N LEU A 84 12.18 -2.59 10.45
CA LEU A 84 11.11 -3.58 10.58
C LEU A 84 11.04 -4.51 9.37
N VAL A 85 11.10 -3.96 8.16
CA VAL A 85 11.03 -4.77 6.93
C VAL A 85 12.24 -5.67 6.80
N GLN A 86 13.45 -5.20 7.14
CA GLN A 86 14.65 -6.04 7.16
C GLN A 86 14.53 -7.18 8.18
N MET A 87 13.95 -6.91 9.36
CA MET A 87 13.69 -7.95 10.35
C MET A 87 12.70 -9.00 9.82
N VAL A 88 11.61 -8.57 9.18
CA VAL A 88 10.63 -9.46 8.53
C VAL A 88 11.28 -10.28 7.41
N GLU A 89 12.17 -9.68 6.62
CA GLU A 89 12.94 -10.37 5.57
C GLU A 89 13.78 -11.51 6.14
N ILE A 90 14.54 -11.26 7.20
CA ILE A 90 15.37 -12.28 7.86
C ILE A 90 14.51 -13.42 8.39
N ILE A 91 13.34 -13.11 8.96
CA ILE A 91 12.38 -14.11 9.47
C ILE A 91 11.82 -14.94 8.32
N LEU A 92 11.37 -14.30 7.24
CA LEU A 92 10.83 -15.00 6.06
C LEU A 92 11.87 -15.90 5.40
N LYS A 93 13.13 -15.48 5.33
CA LYS A 93 14.23 -16.29 4.82
C LYS A 93 14.46 -17.58 5.61
N LYS A 94 14.21 -17.55 6.92
CA LYS A 94 14.36 -18.73 7.80
C LYS A 94 13.13 -19.63 7.84
N VAL A 95 11.92 -19.06 7.75
CA VAL A 95 10.66 -19.78 7.97
C VAL A 95 10.12 -20.40 6.68
N SER A 96 10.19 -19.68 5.57
CA SER A 96 9.65 -20.19 4.29
C SER A 96 10.51 -19.78 3.09
N GLN A 97 11.44 -20.67 2.74
CA GLN A 97 12.29 -20.48 1.55
C GLN A 97 11.51 -20.33 0.23
N PRO A 98 10.43 -21.08 -0.06
CA PRO A 98 9.69 -20.93 -1.30
C PRO A 98 9.00 -19.55 -1.40
N LEU A 99 8.48 -19.03 -0.31
CA LEU A 99 7.89 -17.69 -0.28
C LEU A 99 8.96 -16.61 -0.43
N TYR A 100 10.12 -16.80 0.18
CA TYR A 100 11.26 -15.91 0.03
C TYR A 100 11.78 -15.89 -1.43
N GLN A 101 11.84 -17.02 -2.12
CA GLN A 101 12.25 -17.06 -3.53
C GLN A 101 11.24 -16.38 -4.45
N ALA A 102 9.96 -16.49 -4.15
CA ALA A 102 8.90 -15.81 -4.90
C ALA A 102 8.88 -14.29 -4.66
N LEU A 103 9.17 -13.85 -3.43
CA LEU A 103 9.11 -12.44 -3.00
C LEU A 103 10.49 -11.78 -2.94
N GLY A 104 11.59 -12.53 -2.98
CA GLY A 104 12.94 -12.06 -2.65
C GLY A 104 13.44 -10.90 -3.53
N VAL A 105 13.07 -10.88 -4.80
CA VAL A 105 13.40 -9.76 -5.72
C VAL A 105 12.54 -8.53 -5.41
N PHE A 106 11.37 -8.70 -4.78
CA PHE A 106 10.40 -7.64 -4.53
C PHE A 106 10.47 -7.09 -3.09
N LEU A 107 11.25 -7.70 -2.21
CA LEU A 107 11.44 -7.23 -0.82
C LEU A 107 11.96 -5.78 -0.74
N PRO A 108 12.93 -5.34 -1.54
CA PRO A 108 13.32 -3.93 -1.59
C PRO A 108 12.17 -3.00 -1.95
N LEU A 109 11.24 -3.44 -2.80
CA LEU A 109 10.06 -2.68 -3.18
C LEU A 109 9.04 -2.54 -2.03
N ILE A 110 9.05 -3.46 -1.06
CA ILE A 110 8.23 -3.35 0.15
C ILE A 110 8.88 -2.36 1.12
N THR A 111 10.20 -2.41 1.29
CA THR A 111 10.95 -1.53 2.20
C THR A 111 10.84 -0.06 1.82
N THR A 112 10.91 0.23 0.53
CA THR A 112 10.82 1.60 -0.02
C THR A 112 9.40 1.97 -0.47
N ASN A 113 8.40 1.22 -0.03
CA ASN A 113 7.02 1.43 -0.45
C ASN A 113 6.45 2.73 0.13
N CYS A 114 6.22 3.70 -0.74
CA CYS A 114 5.65 5.00 -0.37
C CYS A 114 4.22 4.90 0.21
N ALA A 115 3.46 3.84 -0.09
CA ALA A 115 2.15 3.64 0.53
C ALA A 115 2.25 3.33 2.03
N VAL A 116 3.24 2.53 2.44
CA VAL A 116 3.47 2.22 3.86
C VAL A 116 3.81 3.49 4.64
N LEU A 117 4.73 4.30 4.11
CA LEU A 117 5.09 5.58 4.72
C LEU A 117 3.92 6.57 4.69
N GLY A 118 3.18 6.64 3.58
CA GLY A 118 2.05 7.54 3.42
C GLY A 118 0.94 7.26 4.44
N VAL A 119 0.59 5.98 4.66
CA VAL A 119 -0.41 5.60 5.67
C VAL A 119 0.06 5.96 7.08
N ALA A 120 1.32 5.72 7.42
CA ALA A 120 1.88 6.07 8.73
C ALA A 120 1.78 7.58 9.00
N ILE A 121 2.06 8.43 7.98
CA ILE A 121 1.94 9.88 8.09
C ILE A 121 0.47 10.31 8.19
N LEU A 122 -0.42 9.74 7.36
CA LEU A 122 -1.85 10.08 7.38
C LEU A 122 -2.52 9.77 8.71
N VAL A 123 -2.18 8.64 9.31
CA VAL A 123 -2.70 8.23 10.63
C VAL A 123 -2.33 9.25 11.71
N THR A 124 -1.11 9.74 11.70
CA THR A 124 -0.66 10.75 12.67
C THR A 124 -1.22 12.14 12.40
N GLN A 125 -1.35 12.54 11.14
CA GLN A 125 -1.96 13.83 10.77
C GLN A 125 -3.45 13.90 11.17
N LYS A 126 -4.16 12.78 11.10
CA LYS A 126 -5.58 12.68 11.49
C LYS A 126 -5.78 12.45 12.99
N ASN A 127 -4.72 12.37 13.77
CA ASN A 127 -4.75 12.12 15.22
C ASN A 127 -5.63 10.91 15.62
N TYR A 128 -5.53 9.82 14.85
CA TYR A 128 -6.29 8.62 15.12
C TYR A 128 -5.80 7.89 16.37
N ASN A 129 -6.73 7.35 17.16
CA ASN A 129 -6.41 6.43 18.23
C ASN A 129 -5.82 5.14 17.66
N LEU A 130 -5.06 4.39 18.45
CA LEU A 130 -4.41 3.15 18.02
C LEU A 130 -5.37 2.19 17.31
N LEU A 131 -6.56 1.98 17.84
CA LEU A 131 -7.57 1.10 17.25
C LEU A 131 -8.06 1.63 15.88
N GLN A 132 -8.31 2.92 15.78
CA GLN A 132 -8.71 3.57 14.53
C GLN A 132 -7.60 3.50 13.49
N SER A 133 -6.35 3.68 13.93
CA SER A 133 -5.15 3.58 13.09
C SER A 133 -5.02 2.21 12.46
N VAL A 134 -5.20 1.15 13.26
CA VAL A 134 -5.12 -0.24 12.77
C VAL A 134 -6.26 -0.55 11.80
N VAL A 135 -7.50 -0.16 12.13
CA VAL A 135 -8.66 -0.38 11.24
C VAL A 135 -8.49 0.38 9.91
N TYR A 136 -8.08 1.63 9.97
CA TYR A 136 -7.82 2.44 8.77
C TYR A 136 -6.70 1.84 7.91
N THR A 137 -5.62 1.37 8.54
CA THR A 137 -4.49 0.76 7.85
C THR A 137 -4.87 -0.55 7.17
N ILE A 138 -5.64 -1.41 7.85
CA ILE A 138 -6.14 -2.67 7.25
C ILE A 138 -7.05 -2.36 6.06
N ALA A 139 -7.96 -1.40 6.20
CA ALA A 139 -8.85 -0.99 5.11
C ALA A 139 -8.06 -0.47 3.90
N THR A 140 -7.07 0.39 4.13
CA THR A 140 -6.22 0.94 3.08
C THR A 140 -5.34 -0.13 2.41
N ALA A 141 -4.81 -1.06 3.20
CA ALA A 141 -4.02 -2.19 2.69
C ALA A 141 -4.86 -3.17 1.86
N LEU A 142 -6.12 -3.40 2.23
CA LEU A 142 -7.06 -4.16 1.42
C LEU A 142 -7.41 -3.43 0.12
N GLY A 143 -7.56 -2.11 0.16
CA GLY A 143 -7.73 -1.29 -1.04
C GLY A 143 -6.53 -1.38 -1.98
N PHE A 144 -5.31 -1.34 -1.43
CA PHE A 144 -4.08 -1.55 -2.18
C PHE A 144 -4.01 -2.95 -2.81
N PHE A 145 -4.32 -3.98 -2.04
CA PHE A 145 -4.39 -5.38 -2.50
C PHE A 145 -5.38 -5.54 -3.66
N LEU A 146 -6.58 -5.01 -3.52
CA LEU A 146 -7.62 -5.06 -4.55
C LEU A 146 -7.17 -4.35 -5.82
N ALA A 147 -6.60 -3.16 -5.71
CA ALA A 147 -6.06 -2.41 -6.85
C ALA A 147 -4.98 -3.22 -7.59
N LEU A 148 -4.09 -3.88 -6.85
CA LEU A 148 -2.98 -4.67 -7.38
C LEU A 148 -3.49 -5.89 -8.15
N VAL A 149 -4.49 -6.61 -7.61
CA VAL A 149 -5.08 -7.80 -8.24
C VAL A 149 -5.86 -7.43 -9.50
N ILE A 150 -6.68 -6.38 -9.46
CA ILE A 150 -7.43 -5.91 -10.64
C ILE A 150 -6.46 -5.53 -11.76
N PHE A 151 -5.44 -4.76 -11.43
CA PHE A 151 -4.46 -4.31 -12.43
C PHE A 151 -3.64 -5.46 -13.02
N ALA A 152 -3.24 -6.42 -12.18
CA ALA A 152 -2.55 -7.63 -12.65
C ALA A 152 -3.42 -8.46 -13.59
N GLY A 153 -4.72 -8.62 -13.27
CA GLY A 153 -5.65 -9.32 -14.16
C GLY A 153 -5.82 -8.64 -15.51
N ILE A 154 -5.87 -7.30 -15.53
CA ILE A 154 -5.95 -6.54 -16.79
C ILE A 154 -4.65 -6.70 -17.59
N ARG A 155 -3.49 -6.63 -16.96
CA ARG A 155 -2.19 -6.80 -17.65
C ARG A 155 -2.03 -8.20 -18.22
N GLU A 156 -2.36 -9.23 -17.45
CA GLU A 156 -2.32 -10.62 -17.91
C GLU A 156 -3.25 -10.85 -19.10
N HIS A 157 -4.41 -10.19 -19.09
CA HIS A 157 -5.34 -10.25 -20.22
C HIS A 157 -4.82 -9.48 -21.46
N LEU A 158 -4.18 -8.33 -21.25
CA LEU A 158 -3.60 -7.53 -22.31
C LEU A 158 -2.42 -8.24 -23.02
N GLU A 159 -1.66 -9.09 -22.32
CA GLU A 159 -0.58 -9.88 -22.93
C GLU A 159 -1.08 -10.86 -24.00
N LEU A 160 -2.38 -11.23 -23.98
CA LEU A 160 -2.99 -12.11 -24.97
C LEU A 160 -3.34 -11.39 -26.28
N TYR A 161 -3.30 -10.07 -26.33
CA TYR A 161 -3.60 -9.29 -27.52
C TYR A 161 -2.34 -8.80 -28.23
N GLU A 162 -2.41 -8.68 -29.54
CA GLU A 162 -1.35 -8.09 -30.35
C GLU A 162 -1.31 -6.56 -30.15
N ILE A 163 -0.44 -6.13 -29.25
CA ILE A 163 -0.22 -4.71 -28.98
C ILE A 163 0.94 -4.22 -29.84
N PRO A 164 0.87 -3.01 -30.45
CA PRO A 164 1.98 -2.40 -31.18
C PRO A 164 3.25 -2.37 -30.33
N GLU A 165 4.40 -2.69 -30.91
CA GLU A 165 5.67 -2.79 -30.17
C GLU A 165 6.06 -1.53 -29.39
N ALA A 166 5.69 -0.36 -29.91
CA ALA A 166 5.92 0.92 -29.26
C ALA A 166 5.15 1.10 -27.94
N MET A 167 4.06 0.36 -27.72
CA MET A 167 3.23 0.44 -26.51
C MET A 167 3.41 -0.74 -25.56
N LYS A 168 4.18 -1.75 -25.94
CA LYS A 168 4.43 -2.90 -25.08
C LYS A 168 5.19 -2.51 -23.79
N GLY A 169 4.79 -3.09 -22.66
CA GLY A 169 5.45 -2.94 -21.36
C GLY A 169 4.94 -1.78 -20.52
N ALA A 170 5.82 -0.84 -20.15
CA ALA A 170 5.48 0.26 -19.26
C ALA A 170 4.44 1.26 -19.82
N PRO A 171 4.46 1.64 -21.12
CA PRO A 171 3.51 2.63 -21.61
C PRO A 171 2.05 2.18 -21.49
N ILE A 172 1.73 0.94 -21.88
CA ILE A 172 0.35 0.43 -21.79
C ILE A 172 -0.07 0.25 -20.34
N ALA A 173 0.86 -0.13 -19.45
CA ALA A 173 0.59 -0.24 -18.04
C ALA A 173 0.22 1.13 -17.41
N LEU A 174 0.88 2.20 -17.81
CA LEU A 174 0.56 3.56 -17.37
C LEU A 174 -0.80 4.04 -17.89
N VAL A 175 -1.11 3.77 -19.15
CA VAL A 175 -2.42 4.12 -19.75
C VAL A 175 -3.55 3.39 -19.03
N THR A 176 -3.41 2.09 -18.79
CA THR A 176 -4.41 1.29 -18.07
C THR A 176 -4.55 1.72 -16.62
N ALA A 177 -3.45 2.07 -15.94
CA ALA A 177 -3.50 2.63 -14.59
C ALA A 177 -4.24 3.97 -14.55
N GLY A 178 -4.01 4.84 -15.54
CA GLY A 178 -4.72 6.11 -15.69
C GLY A 178 -6.22 5.93 -15.91
N LEU A 179 -6.62 5.02 -16.80
CA LEU A 179 -8.03 4.70 -17.05
C LEU A 179 -8.71 4.11 -15.80
N LEU A 180 -8.03 3.22 -15.08
CA LEU A 180 -8.51 2.69 -13.81
C LEU A 180 -8.69 3.80 -12.75
N SER A 181 -7.74 4.72 -12.65
CA SER A 181 -7.83 5.88 -11.75
C SER A 181 -9.05 6.74 -12.07
N LEU A 182 -9.32 7.02 -13.35
CA LEU A 182 -10.52 7.75 -13.77
C LEU A 182 -11.81 6.99 -13.42
N ALA A 183 -11.83 5.67 -13.60
CA ALA A 183 -12.98 4.84 -13.22
C ALA A 183 -13.24 4.88 -11.70
N PHE A 184 -12.18 4.78 -10.89
CA PHE A 184 -12.29 4.89 -9.42
C PHE A 184 -12.66 6.29 -8.95
N MET A 185 -12.26 7.34 -9.67
CA MET A 185 -12.68 8.71 -9.38
C MET A 185 -14.20 8.90 -9.51
N GLY A 186 -14.89 8.10 -10.33
CA GLY A 186 -16.35 8.10 -10.41
C GLY A 186 -17.04 7.72 -9.09
N PHE A 187 -16.36 6.99 -8.20
CA PHE A 187 -16.90 6.64 -6.89
C PHE A 187 -16.79 7.77 -5.85
N THR A 188 -15.98 8.80 -6.10
CA THR A 188 -15.73 9.89 -5.13
C THR A 188 -16.99 10.73 -4.83
N GLY A 189 -17.98 10.73 -5.73
CA GLY A 189 -19.27 11.41 -5.52
C GLY A 189 -20.29 10.65 -4.70
N LEU A 190 -20.09 9.34 -4.46
CA LEU A 190 -21.06 8.47 -3.81
C LEU A 190 -21.05 8.57 -2.28
N ILE A 191 -19.91 8.88 -1.68
CA ILE A 191 -19.73 8.91 -0.23
C ILE A 191 -19.03 10.23 0.15
N SER A 192 -19.79 11.24 0.53
CA SER A 192 -19.27 12.43 1.20
C SER A 192 -19.02 12.09 2.67
N VAL A 193 -17.83 11.56 2.98
CA VAL A 193 -17.40 11.43 4.37
C VAL A 193 -16.73 12.76 4.75
N PRO A 194 -17.24 13.50 5.74
CA PRO A 194 -16.54 14.67 6.27
C PRO A 194 -15.27 14.17 6.98
N TRP A 195 -14.14 14.55 6.46
CA TRP A 195 -12.81 14.29 7.04
C TRP A 195 -12.39 15.38 7.99
#